data_cdaefec060d6cae2116346367a4537dd
#
_entry.id   cdaefec060d6cae2116346367a4537dd
#
_cell.length_a   1.000
_cell.length_b   1.000
_cell.length_c   1.000
_cell.angle_alpha   90.00
_cell.angle_beta   90.00
_cell.angle_gamma   90.00
#
_symmetry.space_group_name_H-M   'P 1'
#
loop_
_entity.id
_entity.type
_entity.pdbx_description
1 polymer ?
#
loop_
_entity_poly.entity_id
_entity_poly.type
_entity_poly.pdbx_seq_one_letter_code
_entity_poly.pdbx_strand_id
1 'polypeptide(L)'
;MPFFAYSTNYLINLQARIIVDVEATPANRTHEVESTRTMIDRVERRHDLKPRRLAGDTAYGSAAMLAWMIQEKEIAPHVPVWDKTARKDNTLSSSEFKWDELANEYRCPTGHALRSDRRKFRNPRSRVTKADTIIYRASQFDCEGCSMKDRCCPNTPFRKIARSIHEAARDETRRIAKTPEYNRSCRERKKVEMLFAHLKRILKLDRLRLRGPSGAHDEFLMAATAQNLRRMAKRLMLGSQQMNQAVA
;
A
#
# COMPACT_ATOMS: atom_id res chain seq x y z
N MET A 1 -7.99 24.37 20.97
CA MET A 1 -6.56 24.67 20.70
C MET A 1 -6.00 23.59 19.81
N PRO A 2 -5.23 23.92 18.76
CA PRO A 2 -4.52 22.92 18.01
C PRO A 2 -3.49 22.23 18.92
N PHE A 3 -3.37 20.91 18.84
CA PHE A 3 -2.40 20.14 19.59
C PHE A 3 -1.51 19.36 18.60
N PHE A 4 -0.25 19.18 18.97
CA PHE A 4 0.67 18.36 18.20
C PHE A 4 0.39 16.89 18.50
N ALA A 5 0.03 16.14 17.46
CA ALA A 5 -0.12 14.69 17.54
C ALA A 5 0.96 14.01 16.70
N TYR A 6 1.52 12.94 17.26
CA TYR A 6 2.49 12.10 16.57
C TYR A 6 1.93 10.70 16.36
N SER A 7 2.16 10.16 15.18
CA SER A 7 1.90 8.75 14.86
C SER A 7 3.13 7.91 15.14
N THR A 8 2.88 6.76 15.75
CA THR A 8 3.89 5.72 15.95
C THR A 8 3.88 4.77 14.78
N ASN A 9 4.97 4.70 14.05
CA ASN A 9 5.15 3.75 12.96
C ASN A 9 6.12 2.67 13.41
N TYR A 10 5.72 1.42 13.30
CA TYR A 10 6.54 0.25 13.64
C TYR A 10 6.70 -0.65 12.43
N LEU A 11 7.95 -0.98 12.11
CA LEU A 11 8.26 -2.09 11.22
C LEU A 11 8.36 -3.36 12.07
N ILE A 12 7.49 -4.34 11.81
CA ILE A 12 7.34 -5.52 12.67
C ILE A 12 7.57 -6.79 11.86
N ASN A 13 8.43 -7.67 12.36
CA ASN A 13 8.53 -9.02 11.84
C ASN A 13 7.26 -9.81 12.20
N LEU A 14 6.47 -10.21 11.19
CA LEU A 14 5.18 -10.85 11.39
C LEU A 14 5.27 -12.22 12.10
N GLN A 15 6.33 -12.98 11.83
CA GLN A 15 6.52 -14.31 12.42
C GLN A 15 7.02 -14.22 13.87
N ALA A 16 8.05 -13.43 14.09
CA ALA A 16 8.63 -13.23 15.41
C ALA A 16 7.77 -12.32 16.29
N ARG A 17 6.99 -11.42 15.69
CA ARG A 17 6.26 -10.34 16.34
C ARG A 17 7.18 -9.43 17.15
N ILE A 18 8.36 -9.18 16.60
CA ILE A 18 9.38 -8.27 17.15
C ILE A 18 9.34 -7.00 16.33
N ILE A 19 9.37 -5.86 16.99
CA ILE A 19 9.49 -4.55 16.37
C ILE A 19 10.95 -4.39 15.94
N VAL A 20 11.17 -4.27 14.63
CA VAL A 20 12.50 -4.21 14.02
C VAL A 20 12.99 -2.77 13.95
N ASP A 21 12.08 -1.83 13.68
CA ASP A 21 12.38 -0.42 13.58
C ASP A 21 11.19 0.46 13.98
N VAL A 22 11.47 1.71 14.34
CA VAL A 22 10.51 2.68 14.86
C VAL A 22 10.71 4.02 14.19
N GLU A 23 9.61 4.68 13.81
CA GLU A 23 9.64 6.05 13.32
C GLU A 23 8.48 6.87 13.91
N ALA A 24 8.81 8.04 14.46
CA ALA A 24 7.82 9.01 14.90
C ALA A 24 7.56 10.02 13.78
N THR A 25 6.30 10.19 13.40
CA THR A 25 5.91 11.18 12.40
C THR A 25 4.81 12.09 12.93
N PRO A 26 4.63 13.30 12.40
CA PRO A 26 3.39 14.04 12.61
C PRO A 26 2.20 13.16 12.21
N ALA A 27 1.09 13.24 12.95
CA ALA A 27 -0.10 12.42 12.72
C ALA A 27 -0.77 12.79 11.38
N ASN A 28 -0.16 12.38 10.30
CA ASN A 28 -0.59 12.62 8.92
C ASN A 28 -0.35 11.33 8.12
N ARG A 29 -1.38 10.91 7.40
CA ARG A 29 -1.38 9.66 6.62
C ARG A 29 -0.24 9.56 5.59
N THR A 30 0.14 10.67 4.96
CA THR A 30 1.24 10.70 3.99
C THR A 30 2.57 10.38 4.67
N HIS A 31 2.85 11.01 5.81
CA HIS A 31 4.08 10.77 6.56
C HIS A 31 4.15 9.33 7.12
N GLU A 32 3.02 8.74 7.49
CA GLU A 32 2.97 7.33 7.93
C GLU A 32 3.41 6.37 6.81
N VAL A 33 2.97 6.59 5.59
CA VAL A 33 3.38 5.78 4.44
C VAL A 33 4.85 6.00 4.07
N GLU A 34 5.31 7.26 4.08
CA GLU A 34 6.69 7.61 3.78
C GLU A 34 7.68 7.10 4.83
N SER A 35 7.30 7.07 6.10
CA SER A 35 8.14 6.52 7.17
C SER A 35 8.51 5.07 6.94
N THR A 36 7.67 4.30 6.25
CA THR A 36 7.96 2.91 5.88
C THR A 36 9.16 2.81 4.95
N ARG A 37 9.31 3.72 4.00
CA ARG A 37 10.50 3.77 3.14
C ARG A 37 11.75 4.02 3.98
N THR A 38 11.71 5.01 4.85
CA THR A 38 12.82 5.34 5.76
C THR A 38 13.20 4.17 6.65
N MET A 39 12.21 3.47 7.23
CA MET A 39 12.47 2.32 8.11
C MET A 39 13.04 1.13 7.34
N ILE A 40 12.54 0.82 6.15
CA ILE A 40 13.07 -0.29 5.32
C ILE A 40 14.51 0.01 4.90
N ASP A 41 14.80 1.21 4.40
CA ASP A 41 16.16 1.63 4.01
C ASP A 41 17.12 1.60 5.20
N ARG A 42 16.67 1.98 6.38
CA ARG A 42 17.45 1.98 7.62
C ARG A 42 17.76 0.56 8.09
N VAL A 43 16.78 -0.34 8.04
CA VAL A 43 16.93 -1.75 8.42
C VAL A 43 17.85 -2.49 7.44
N GLU A 44 17.69 -2.26 6.14
CA GLU A 44 18.56 -2.81 5.11
C GLU A 44 20.04 -2.37 5.35
N ARG A 45 20.26 -1.07 5.56
CA ARG A 45 21.59 -0.50 5.77
C ARG A 45 22.25 -0.95 7.09
N ARG A 46 21.46 -1.07 8.19
CA ARG A 46 22.00 -1.37 9.53
C ARG A 46 22.16 -2.85 9.81
N HIS A 47 21.31 -3.67 9.25
CA HIS A 47 21.17 -5.07 9.62
C HIS A 47 21.30 -6.03 8.44
N ASP A 48 21.48 -5.51 7.22
CA ASP A 48 21.48 -6.30 5.99
C ASP A 48 20.21 -7.18 5.86
N LEU A 49 19.08 -6.66 6.30
CA LEU A 49 17.79 -7.34 6.31
C LEU A 49 16.85 -6.70 5.29
N LYS A 50 16.50 -7.44 4.25
CA LYS A 50 15.52 -7.06 3.24
C LYS A 50 14.26 -7.91 3.39
N PRO A 51 13.09 -7.31 3.61
CA PRO A 51 11.86 -8.08 3.70
C PRO A 51 11.45 -8.62 2.33
N ARG A 52 11.07 -9.89 2.26
CA ARG A 52 10.52 -10.47 1.01
C ARG A 52 9.10 -9.99 0.70
N ARG A 53 8.35 -9.59 1.71
CA ARG A 53 6.97 -9.11 1.61
C ARG A 53 6.70 -8.05 2.66
N LEU A 54 5.85 -7.09 2.32
CA LEU A 54 5.36 -6.06 3.22
C LEU A 54 3.84 -6.13 3.33
N ALA A 55 3.33 -6.38 4.53
CA ALA A 55 1.90 -6.37 4.81
C ALA A 55 1.48 -5.04 5.45
N GLY A 56 0.49 -4.41 4.89
CA GLY A 56 -0.03 -3.12 5.34
C GLY A 56 -1.53 -2.98 5.09
N ASP A 57 -2.07 -1.83 5.42
CA ASP A 57 -3.45 -1.47 5.12
C ASP A 57 -3.59 -0.82 3.72
N THR A 58 -4.79 -0.37 3.39
CA THR A 58 -5.08 0.29 2.10
C THR A 58 -4.30 1.59 1.88
N ALA A 59 -3.78 2.25 2.95
CA ALA A 59 -2.97 3.46 2.80
C ALA A 59 -1.70 3.22 1.98
N TYR A 60 -1.13 2.03 2.10
CA TYR A 60 0.07 1.60 1.38
C TYR A 60 -0.21 1.14 -0.06
N GLY A 61 -1.49 1.05 -0.45
CA GLY A 61 -1.92 0.56 -1.77
C GLY A 61 -1.90 1.60 -2.89
N SER A 62 -1.24 2.75 -2.72
CA SER A 62 -1.10 3.74 -3.78
C SER A 62 -0.18 3.23 -4.90
N ALA A 63 -0.45 3.62 -6.15
CA ALA A 63 0.31 3.13 -7.31
C ALA A 63 1.82 3.38 -7.18
N ALA A 64 2.22 4.57 -6.71
CA ALA A 64 3.61 4.93 -6.52
C ALA A 64 4.29 4.11 -5.40
N MET A 65 3.58 3.83 -4.30
CA MET A 65 4.13 3.00 -3.21
C MET A 65 4.28 1.54 -3.64
N LEU A 66 3.31 1.01 -4.40
CA LEU A 66 3.40 -0.34 -4.96
C LEU A 66 4.53 -0.47 -5.96
N ALA A 67 4.74 0.54 -6.82
CA ALA A 67 5.86 0.56 -7.76
C ALA A 67 7.20 0.58 -7.03
N TRP A 68 7.34 1.41 -6.00
CA TRP A 68 8.54 1.44 -5.17
C TRP A 68 8.84 0.08 -4.52
N MET A 69 7.81 -0.58 -3.93
CA MET A 69 8.01 -1.92 -3.35
C MET A 69 8.49 -2.94 -4.38
N ILE A 70 7.85 -3.00 -5.55
CA ILE A 70 8.11 -4.03 -6.55
C ILE A 70 9.38 -3.73 -7.35
N GLN A 71 9.51 -2.51 -7.88
CA GLN A 71 10.53 -2.17 -8.87
C GLN A 71 11.86 -1.75 -8.24
N GLU A 72 11.81 -1.01 -7.12
CA GLU A 72 13.02 -0.50 -6.48
C GLU A 72 13.50 -1.43 -5.36
N LYS A 73 12.55 -1.99 -4.58
CA LYS A 73 12.89 -2.80 -3.41
C LYS A 73 12.74 -4.30 -3.61
N GLU A 74 12.11 -4.75 -4.68
CA GLU A 74 11.82 -6.18 -4.95
C GLU A 74 11.04 -6.84 -3.79
N ILE A 75 10.16 -6.08 -3.14
CA ILE A 75 9.33 -6.51 -2.03
C ILE A 75 7.93 -6.82 -2.55
N ALA A 76 7.40 -8.01 -2.25
CA ALA A 76 6.03 -8.37 -2.60
C ALA A 76 5.03 -7.58 -1.73
N PRO A 77 4.15 -6.74 -2.35
CA PRO A 77 3.17 -5.96 -1.60
C PRO A 77 1.97 -6.84 -1.18
N HIS A 78 1.87 -7.16 0.09
CA HIS A 78 0.70 -7.81 0.69
C HIS A 78 -0.24 -6.76 1.30
N VAL A 79 -0.67 -5.83 0.46
CA VAL A 79 -1.53 -4.69 0.82
C VAL A 79 -2.72 -4.62 -0.14
N PRO A 80 -3.90 -4.14 0.30
CA PRO A 80 -5.01 -3.90 -0.62
C PRO A 80 -4.67 -2.77 -1.59
N VAL A 81 -4.94 -2.95 -2.88
CA VAL A 81 -4.75 -1.89 -3.87
C VAL A 81 -5.71 -0.75 -3.58
N TRP A 82 -5.19 0.47 -3.46
CA TRP A 82 -6.03 1.65 -3.37
C TRP A 82 -6.50 2.04 -4.77
N ASP A 83 -7.72 1.62 -5.09
CA ASP A 83 -8.32 1.79 -6.39
C ASP A 83 -9.65 2.57 -6.27
N LYS A 84 -9.79 3.61 -7.08
CA LYS A 84 -11.01 4.42 -7.20
C LYS A 84 -11.76 4.09 -8.49
N THR A 85 -11.64 2.88 -9.00
CA THR A 85 -12.26 2.49 -10.27
C THR A 85 -13.76 2.32 -10.18
N ALA A 86 -14.28 1.97 -9.00
CA ALA A 86 -15.72 1.84 -8.79
C ALA A 86 -16.44 3.19 -8.95
N ARG A 87 -17.43 3.23 -9.82
CA ARG A 87 -18.26 4.41 -10.07
C ARG A 87 -19.57 4.33 -9.31
N LYS A 88 -19.98 5.46 -8.74
CA LYS A 88 -21.26 5.57 -8.00
C LYS A 88 -22.43 6.02 -8.88
N ASP A 89 -22.14 6.41 -10.12
CA ASP A 89 -23.12 6.96 -11.09
C ASP A 89 -23.69 5.90 -12.06
N ASN A 90 -23.55 4.61 -11.72
CA ASN A 90 -23.95 3.47 -12.53
C ASN A 90 -23.34 3.41 -13.94
N THR A 91 -22.35 4.25 -14.24
CA THR A 91 -21.62 4.16 -15.49
C THR A 91 -20.53 3.09 -15.40
N LEU A 92 -20.11 2.57 -16.55
CA LEU A 92 -19.09 1.53 -16.64
C LEU A 92 -17.80 1.95 -15.91
N SER A 93 -17.31 1.10 -15.01
CA SER A 93 -16.03 1.29 -14.34
C SER A 93 -14.86 1.02 -15.28
N SER A 94 -13.65 1.45 -14.94
CA SER A 94 -12.47 1.16 -15.76
C SER A 94 -12.11 -0.34 -15.79
N SER A 95 -12.55 -1.12 -14.81
CA SER A 95 -12.34 -2.57 -14.75
C SER A 95 -13.13 -3.36 -15.80
N GLU A 96 -14.16 -2.76 -16.40
CA GLU A 96 -14.94 -3.36 -17.48
C GLU A 96 -14.27 -3.20 -18.86
N PHE A 97 -13.16 -2.47 -18.91
CA PHE A 97 -12.35 -2.28 -20.10
C PHE A 97 -11.12 -3.17 -20.03
N LYS A 98 -10.87 -3.94 -21.07
CA LYS A 98 -9.71 -4.83 -21.13
C LYS A 98 -8.47 -4.04 -21.55
N TRP A 99 -7.40 -4.18 -20.79
CA TRP A 99 -6.10 -3.64 -21.14
C TRP A 99 -5.37 -4.59 -22.11
N ASP A 100 -4.91 -4.04 -23.22
CA ASP A 100 -4.04 -4.71 -24.19
C ASP A 100 -2.66 -4.09 -24.09
N GLU A 101 -1.72 -4.84 -23.50
CA GLU A 101 -0.36 -4.36 -23.23
C GLU A 101 0.45 -4.22 -24.54
N LEU A 102 0.29 -5.17 -25.48
CA LEU A 102 1.03 -5.16 -26.74
C LEU A 102 0.60 -3.98 -27.62
N ALA A 103 -0.71 -3.73 -27.70
CA ALA A 103 -1.24 -2.61 -28.47
C ALA A 103 -1.19 -1.28 -27.67
N ASN A 104 -0.84 -1.29 -26.40
CA ASN A 104 -0.88 -0.12 -25.50
C ASN A 104 -2.20 0.64 -25.58
N GLU A 105 -3.32 -0.09 -25.48
CA GLU A 105 -4.66 0.48 -25.56
C GLU A 105 -5.66 -0.24 -24.66
N TYR A 106 -6.79 0.41 -24.35
CA TYR A 106 -7.93 -0.26 -23.75
C TYR A 106 -8.92 -0.69 -24.82
N ARG A 107 -9.54 -1.86 -24.62
CA ARG A 107 -10.71 -2.32 -25.38
C ARG A 107 -11.97 -2.13 -24.54
N CYS A 108 -12.97 -1.41 -25.07
CA CYS A 108 -14.26 -1.27 -24.43
C CYS A 108 -15.08 -2.58 -24.55
N PRO A 109 -16.18 -2.74 -23.79
CA PRO A 109 -17.03 -3.93 -23.88
C PRO A 109 -17.60 -4.20 -25.27
N THR A 110 -17.75 -3.16 -26.12
CA THR A 110 -18.19 -3.28 -27.53
C THR A 110 -17.02 -3.47 -28.50
N GLY A 111 -15.77 -3.65 -28.02
CA GLY A 111 -14.60 -3.96 -28.82
C GLY A 111 -13.79 -2.78 -29.37
N HIS A 112 -14.26 -1.54 -29.22
CA HIS A 112 -13.57 -0.35 -29.74
C HIS A 112 -12.36 0.02 -28.89
N ALA A 113 -11.30 0.52 -29.56
CA ALA A 113 -10.04 0.88 -28.93
C ALA A 113 -10.04 2.29 -28.31
N LEU A 114 -9.56 2.40 -27.08
CA LEU A 114 -9.22 3.66 -26.44
C LEU A 114 -7.71 3.83 -26.47
N ARG A 115 -7.22 4.89 -27.11
CA ARG A 115 -5.79 5.15 -27.33
C ARG A 115 -5.33 6.47 -26.72
N SER A 116 -4.09 6.54 -26.33
CA SER A 116 -3.49 7.76 -25.76
C SER A 116 -3.10 8.78 -26.84
N ASP A 117 -2.90 8.34 -28.08
CA ASP A 117 -2.46 9.16 -29.21
C ASP A 117 -3.60 9.87 -29.96
N ARG A 118 -4.87 9.56 -29.66
CA ARG A 118 -6.03 10.22 -30.27
C ARG A 118 -6.06 11.74 -30.04
N ARG A 119 -5.45 12.24 -28.96
CA ARG A 119 -5.25 13.68 -28.78
C ARG A 119 -3.91 14.10 -29.38
N LYS A 120 -3.98 14.87 -30.46
CA LYS A 120 -2.80 15.56 -31.02
C LYS A 120 -2.53 16.82 -30.22
N PHE A 121 -1.25 17.11 -29.96
CA PHE A 121 -0.79 18.35 -29.37
C PHE A 121 -0.10 19.19 -30.44
N ARG A 122 -0.33 20.51 -30.42
CA ARG A 122 0.32 21.45 -31.35
C ARG A 122 1.85 21.40 -31.22
N ASN A 123 2.34 21.34 -29.97
CA ASN A 123 3.75 21.17 -29.66
C ASN A 123 3.97 19.79 -29.02
N PRO A 124 5.06 19.06 -29.36
CA PRO A 124 5.43 17.82 -28.73
C PRO A 124 5.52 18.00 -27.21
N ARG A 125 4.85 17.12 -26.45
CA ARG A 125 4.90 17.10 -24.99
C ARG A 125 4.64 15.69 -24.45
N SER A 126 5.05 15.43 -23.23
CA SER A 126 4.69 14.20 -22.53
C SER A 126 3.19 13.99 -22.49
N ARG A 127 2.77 12.74 -22.66
CA ARG A 127 1.38 12.31 -22.49
C ARG A 127 1.03 12.02 -21.04
N VAL A 128 2.04 11.98 -20.16
CA VAL A 128 1.87 11.82 -18.72
C VAL A 128 1.39 13.15 -18.15
N THR A 129 0.32 13.09 -17.37
CA THR A 129 -0.24 14.24 -16.66
C THR A 129 0.56 14.53 -15.39
N LYS A 130 0.31 15.67 -14.75
CA LYS A 130 0.88 16.00 -13.42
C LYS A 130 0.50 15.00 -12.32
N ALA A 131 -0.52 14.17 -12.55
CA ALA A 131 -0.97 13.13 -11.62
C ALA A 131 -0.45 11.73 -12.00
N ASP A 132 0.67 11.65 -12.72
CA ASP A 132 1.32 10.42 -13.17
C ASP A 132 0.36 9.46 -13.87
N THR A 133 -0.50 10.01 -14.74
CA THR A 133 -1.47 9.24 -15.51
C THR A 133 -1.38 9.54 -16.99
N ILE A 134 -1.69 8.54 -17.81
CA ILE A 134 -1.89 8.65 -19.25
C ILE A 134 -3.37 8.53 -19.52
N ILE A 135 -3.93 9.42 -20.35
CA ILE A 135 -5.35 9.43 -20.68
C ILE A 135 -5.59 8.72 -22.02
N TYR A 136 -6.27 7.59 -21.94
CA TYR A 136 -6.74 6.82 -23.10
C TYR A 136 -8.16 7.28 -23.49
N ARG A 137 -8.41 7.45 -24.78
CA ARG A 137 -9.67 8.00 -25.32
C ARG A 137 -10.22 7.11 -26.42
N ALA A 138 -11.54 6.89 -26.38
CA ALA A 138 -12.27 6.31 -27.49
C ALA A 138 -12.39 7.33 -28.64
N SER A 139 -12.76 6.88 -29.82
CA SER A 139 -13.21 7.75 -30.92
C SER A 139 -14.61 8.30 -30.61
N GLN A 140 -14.87 9.54 -30.97
CA GLN A 140 -16.22 10.10 -30.89
C GLN A 140 -17.18 9.33 -31.82
N PHE A 141 -16.75 9.03 -33.02
CA PHE A 141 -17.55 8.27 -33.99
C PHE A 141 -17.94 6.87 -33.46
N ASP A 142 -17.02 6.18 -32.81
CA ASP A 142 -17.28 4.86 -32.20
C ASP A 142 -18.28 4.94 -31.04
N CYS A 143 -18.32 6.07 -30.33
CA CYS A 143 -19.19 6.26 -29.17
C CYS A 143 -20.56 6.86 -29.53
N GLU A 144 -20.69 7.56 -30.64
CA GLU A 144 -21.92 8.26 -31.05
C GLU A 144 -23.05 7.29 -31.36
N GLY A 145 -22.76 6.22 -32.11
CA GLY A 145 -23.71 5.15 -32.44
C GLY A 145 -23.66 3.93 -31.51
N CYS A 146 -23.01 4.02 -30.36
CA CYS A 146 -22.78 2.88 -29.48
C CYS A 146 -24.04 2.57 -28.63
N SER A 147 -24.52 1.32 -28.65
CA SER A 147 -25.62 0.84 -27.83
C SER A 147 -25.40 0.97 -26.33
N MET A 148 -24.16 1.07 -25.89
CA MET A 148 -23.80 1.24 -24.48
C MET A 148 -23.50 2.70 -24.09
N LYS A 149 -23.79 3.66 -24.96
CA LYS A 149 -23.49 5.08 -24.77
C LYS A 149 -24.00 5.61 -23.42
N ASP A 150 -25.25 5.36 -23.11
CA ASP A 150 -25.93 5.85 -21.90
C ASP A 150 -25.32 5.28 -20.61
N ARG A 151 -24.83 4.05 -20.65
CA ARG A 151 -24.14 3.40 -19.52
C ARG A 151 -22.67 3.68 -19.47
N CYS A 152 -22.05 4.11 -20.56
CA CYS A 152 -20.59 4.28 -20.66
C CYS A 152 -20.17 5.72 -20.45
N CYS A 153 -20.74 6.65 -21.21
CA CYS A 153 -20.35 8.06 -21.20
C CYS A 153 -21.51 8.97 -21.61
N PRO A 154 -22.65 9.00 -20.86
CA PRO A 154 -23.86 9.71 -21.22
C PRO A 154 -23.63 11.21 -21.46
N ASN A 155 -22.83 11.84 -20.61
CA ASN A 155 -22.61 13.28 -20.58
C ASN A 155 -21.33 13.74 -21.33
N THR A 156 -20.67 12.84 -22.08
CA THR A 156 -19.45 13.20 -22.81
C THR A 156 -19.44 12.60 -24.22
N PRO A 157 -18.82 13.25 -25.20
CA PRO A 157 -18.81 12.74 -26.58
C PRO A 157 -18.15 11.37 -26.69
N PHE A 158 -17.19 11.05 -25.85
CA PHE A 158 -16.47 9.77 -25.86
C PHE A 158 -15.92 9.40 -24.49
N ARG A 159 -15.67 8.11 -24.28
CA ARG A 159 -15.10 7.58 -23.04
C ARG A 159 -13.63 7.96 -22.89
N LYS A 160 -13.24 8.28 -21.65
CA LYS A 160 -11.85 8.50 -21.23
C LYS A 160 -11.52 7.58 -20.04
N ILE A 161 -10.32 6.99 -20.07
CA ILE A 161 -9.76 6.24 -18.96
C ILE A 161 -8.39 6.83 -18.63
N ALA A 162 -8.17 7.18 -17.37
CA ALA A 162 -6.88 7.56 -16.86
C ALA A 162 -6.18 6.31 -16.31
N ARG A 163 -5.02 5.94 -16.88
CA ARG A 163 -4.17 4.85 -16.42
C ARG A 163 -2.95 5.42 -15.74
N SER A 164 -2.64 4.97 -14.53
CA SER A 164 -1.39 5.34 -13.87
C SER A 164 -0.19 4.81 -14.65
N ILE A 165 0.93 5.54 -14.67
CA ILE A 165 2.20 5.04 -15.19
C ILE A 165 2.70 3.81 -14.39
N HIS A 166 2.25 3.67 -13.15
CA HIS A 166 2.55 2.57 -12.24
C HIS A 166 1.44 1.49 -12.19
N GLU A 167 0.55 1.43 -13.18
CA GLU A 167 -0.59 0.49 -13.15
C GLU A 167 -0.13 -0.97 -13.19
N ALA A 168 1.01 -1.27 -13.83
CA ALA A 168 1.61 -2.60 -13.81
C ALA A 168 1.89 -3.10 -12.38
N ALA A 169 2.32 -2.22 -11.48
CA ALA A 169 2.52 -2.57 -10.08
C ALA A 169 1.19 -2.87 -9.35
N ARG A 170 0.11 -2.18 -9.70
CA ARG A 170 -1.23 -2.51 -9.20
C ARG A 170 -1.72 -3.86 -9.70
N ASP A 171 -1.51 -4.15 -10.99
CA ASP A 171 -1.91 -5.42 -11.58
C ASP A 171 -1.16 -6.60 -10.94
N GLU A 172 0.14 -6.44 -10.71
CA GLU A 172 0.94 -7.43 -9.98
C GLU A 172 0.44 -7.59 -8.53
N THR A 173 0.13 -6.50 -7.85
CA THR A 173 -0.43 -6.55 -6.48
C THR A 173 -1.80 -7.25 -6.45
N ARG A 174 -2.66 -7.01 -7.44
CA ARG A 174 -3.94 -7.73 -7.58
C ARG A 174 -3.72 -9.24 -7.81
N ARG A 175 -2.65 -9.61 -8.54
CA ARG A 175 -2.27 -11.01 -8.74
C ARG A 175 -1.79 -11.64 -7.42
N ILE A 176 -0.92 -10.95 -6.68
CA ILE A 176 -0.44 -11.38 -5.36
C ILE A 176 -1.62 -11.55 -4.37
N ALA A 177 -2.62 -10.66 -4.41
CA ALA A 177 -3.77 -10.70 -3.52
C ALA A 177 -4.63 -11.98 -3.65
N LYS A 178 -4.47 -12.73 -4.74
CA LYS A 178 -5.15 -14.02 -4.96
C LYS A 178 -4.37 -15.23 -4.41
N THR A 179 -3.17 -15.03 -3.86
CA THR A 179 -2.30 -16.11 -3.38
C THR A 179 -2.61 -16.54 -1.93
N PRO A 180 -2.33 -17.80 -1.56
CA PRO A 180 -2.44 -18.25 -0.17
C PRO A 180 -1.52 -17.46 0.79
N GLU A 181 -0.36 -17.05 0.32
CA GLU A 181 0.62 -16.25 1.07
C GLU A 181 0.05 -14.88 1.48
N TYR A 182 -0.69 -14.23 0.61
CA TYR A 182 -1.40 -13.00 0.92
C TYR A 182 -2.40 -13.20 2.06
N ASN A 183 -3.22 -14.25 1.98
CA ASN A 183 -4.20 -14.59 3.03
C ASN A 183 -3.52 -14.89 4.37
N ARG A 184 -2.34 -15.53 4.34
CA ARG A 184 -1.52 -15.75 5.53
C ARG A 184 -1.06 -14.42 6.13
N SER A 185 -0.52 -13.52 5.32
CA SER A 185 -0.08 -12.18 5.76
C SER A 185 -1.22 -11.35 6.36
N CYS A 186 -2.42 -11.40 5.81
CA CYS A 186 -3.59 -10.75 6.39
C CYS A 186 -3.92 -11.27 7.79
N ARG A 187 -3.84 -12.60 8.00
CA ARG A 187 -4.05 -13.21 9.33
C ARG A 187 -2.93 -12.88 10.32
N GLU A 188 -1.68 -12.86 9.86
CA GLU A 188 -0.53 -12.48 10.67
C GLU A 188 -0.60 -11.02 11.08
N ARG A 189 -1.00 -10.12 10.18
CA ARG A 189 -1.21 -8.70 10.46
C ARG A 189 -2.24 -8.47 11.58
N LYS A 190 -3.39 -9.14 11.52
CA LYS A 190 -4.40 -9.05 12.60
C LYS A 190 -3.83 -9.42 13.98
N LYS A 191 -2.93 -10.41 14.04
CA LYS A 191 -2.25 -10.78 15.28
C LYS A 191 -1.27 -9.70 15.76
N VAL A 192 -0.70 -8.92 14.85
CA VAL A 192 0.20 -7.80 15.16
C VAL A 192 -0.59 -6.60 15.70
N GLU A 193 -1.80 -6.37 15.23
CA GLU A 193 -2.68 -5.31 15.77
C GLU A 193 -2.90 -5.45 17.29
N MET A 194 -2.86 -6.67 17.83
CA MET A 194 -2.90 -6.91 19.28
C MET A 194 -1.68 -6.34 20.03
N LEU A 195 -0.53 -6.18 19.37
CA LEU A 195 0.65 -5.54 19.98
C LEU A 195 0.38 -4.07 20.27
N PHE A 196 -0.28 -3.36 19.37
CA PHE A 196 -0.66 -1.95 19.57
C PHE A 196 -1.64 -1.78 20.73
N ALA A 197 -2.61 -2.69 20.88
CA ALA A 197 -3.50 -2.70 22.02
C ALA A 197 -2.73 -2.91 23.33
N HIS A 198 -1.71 -3.78 23.33
CA HIS A 198 -0.84 -4.00 24.47
C HIS A 198 -0.01 -2.76 24.82
N LEU A 199 0.61 -2.11 23.81
CA LEU A 199 1.37 -0.87 23.99
C LEU A 199 0.50 0.22 24.66
N LYS A 200 -0.72 0.40 24.21
CA LYS A 200 -1.63 1.40 24.77
C LYS A 200 -2.15 1.03 26.17
N ARG A 201 -2.61 -0.20 26.37
CA ARG A 201 -3.29 -0.61 27.61
C ARG A 201 -2.33 -0.97 28.75
N ILE A 202 -1.23 -1.64 28.44
CA ILE A 202 -0.29 -2.16 29.44
C ILE A 202 0.89 -1.21 29.62
N LEU A 203 1.52 -0.77 28.53
CA LEU A 203 2.67 0.15 28.62
C LEU A 203 2.25 1.62 28.70
N LYS A 204 0.92 1.90 28.72
CA LYS A 204 0.35 3.25 28.90
C LYS A 204 0.87 4.27 27.86
N LEU A 205 1.14 3.81 26.65
CA LEU A 205 1.55 4.64 25.52
C LEU A 205 0.31 5.28 24.83
N ASP A 206 -0.55 5.88 25.62
CA ASP A 206 -1.75 6.59 25.20
C ASP A 206 -1.53 8.10 25.11
N ARG A 207 -0.58 8.62 25.91
CA ARG A 207 -0.19 10.03 25.95
C ARG A 207 1.32 10.15 26.08
N LEU A 208 1.94 10.91 25.16
CA LEU A 208 3.36 11.21 25.23
C LEU A 208 3.65 12.18 26.37
N ARG A 209 4.75 11.98 27.06
CA ARG A 209 5.25 12.77 28.19
C ARG A 209 6.37 13.71 27.77
N LEU A 210 7.21 13.26 26.83
CA LEU A 210 8.27 14.06 26.27
C LEU A 210 7.73 14.97 25.15
N ARG A 211 8.39 16.10 24.94
CA ARG A 211 7.97 17.11 23.96
C ARG A 211 8.78 17.00 22.66
N GLY A 212 8.13 17.38 21.55
CA GLY A 212 8.76 17.47 20.23
C GLY A 212 8.93 16.11 19.53
N PRO A 213 9.41 16.13 18.28
CA PRO A 213 9.56 14.93 17.47
C PRO A 213 10.56 13.91 18.06
N SER A 214 11.70 14.39 18.58
CA SER A 214 12.72 13.55 19.22
C SER A 214 12.18 12.89 20.48
N GLY A 215 11.49 13.66 21.35
CA GLY A 215 10.89 13.10 22.55
C GLY A 215 9.81 12.05 22.23
N ALA A 216 8.99 12.27 21.20
CA ALA A 216 8.04 11.28 20.72
C ALA A 216 8.74 10.01 20.22
N HIS A 217 9.83 10.18 19.46
CA HIS A 217 10.63 9.05 18.96
C HIS A 217 11.24 8.23 20.10
N ASP A 218 11.82 8.88 21.10
CA ASP A 218 12.42 8.21 22.26
C ASP A 218 11.39 7.40 23.06
N GLU A 219 10.20 7.96 23.31
CA GLU A 219 9.13 7.22 23.99
C GLU A 219 8.67 6.01 23.18
N PHE A 220 8.53 6.14 21.87
CA PHE A 220 8.14 5.03 20.99
C PHE A 220 9.22 3.95 20.95
N LEU A 221 10.49 4.33 20.93
CA LEU A 221 11.62 3.41 20.94
C LEU A 221 11.71 2.65 22.28
N MET A 222 11.54 3.34 23.41
CA MET A 222 11.51 2.70 24.73
C MET A 222 10.34 1.70 24.84
N ALA A 223 9.16 2.07 24.36
CA ALA A 223 8.01 1.19 24.35
C ALA A 223 8.23 -0.05 23.47
N ALA A 224 8.84 0.12 22.29
CA ALA A 224 9.22 -0.97 21.41
C ALA A 224 10.23 -1.91 22.06
N THR A 225 11.24 -1.36 22.73
CA THR A 225 12.26 -2.12 23.46
C THR A 225 11.63 -2.95 24.57
N ALA A 226 10.79 -2.36 25.43
CA ALA A 226 10.09 -3.08 26.50
C ALA A 226 9.21 -4.21 25.94
N GLN A 227 8.51 -3.95 24.83
CA GLN A 227 7.69 -4.95 24.15
C GLN A 227 8.53 -6.10 23.59
N ASN A 228 9.67 -5.81 22.98
CA ASN A 228 10.59 -6.79 22.44
C ASN A 228 11.21 -7.65 23.55
N LEU A 229 11.71 -7.06 24.64
CA LEU A 229 12.27 -7.78 25.78
C LEU A 229 11.23 -8.74 26.39
N ARG A 230 10.00 -8.28 26.61
CA ARG A 230 8.91 -9.14 27.07
C ARG A 230 8.64 -10.30 26.13
N ARG A 231 8.69 -10.05 24.83
CA ARG A 231 8.46 -11.09 23.81
C ARG A 231 9.58 -12.11 23.78
N MET A 232 10.83 -11.66 23.92
CA MET A 232 12.00 -12.54 24.00
C MET A 232 11.96 -13.40 25.26
N ALA A 233 11.68 -12.82 26.43
CA ALA A 233 11.54 -13.57 27.68
C ALA A 233 10.51 -14.69 27.58
N LYS A 234 9.31 -14.41 27.02
CA LYS A 234 8.29 -15.44 26.80
C LYS A 234 8.75 -16.58 25.88
N ARG A 235 9.54 -16.27 24.85
CA ARG A 235 10.08 -17.30 23.94
C ARG A 235 11.11 -18.19 24.61
N LEU A 236 12.00 -17.61 25.41
CA LEU A 236 13.01 -18.35 26.16
C LEU A 236 12.35 -19.29 27.18
N MET A 237 11.34 -18.81 27.92
CA MET A 237 10.59 -19.64 28.86
C MET A 237 9.87 -20.82 28.20
N LEU A 238 9.26 -20.62 27.04
CA LEU A 238 8.59 -21.69 26.29
C LEU A 238 9.59 -22.71 25.73
N GLY A 239 10.76 -22.26 25.27
CA GLY A 239 11.84 -23.14 24.81
C GLY A 239 12.39 -24.03 25.92
N SER A 240 12.60 -23.47 27.12
CA SER A 240 13.08 -24.24 28.28
C SER A 240 12.02 -25.28 28.78
N GLN A 241 10.74 -24.95 28.73
CA GLN A 241 9.66 -25.91 29.07
C GLN A 241 9.57 -27.08 28.09
N GLN A 242 9.75 -26.83 26.80
CA GLN A 242 9.77 -27.89 25.78
C GLN A 242 10.99 -28.80 25.91
N MET A 243 12.17 -28.26 26.24
CA MET A 243 13.38 -29.07 26.52
C MET A 243 13.20 -29.96 27.76
N ASN A 244 12.62 -29.43 28.84
CA ASN A 244 12.38 -30.21 30.06
C ASN A 244 11.34 -31.31 29.87
N GLN A 245 10.35 -31.13 28.97
CA GLN A 245 9.37 -32.17 28.62
C GLN A 245 9.92 -33.24 27.67
N ALA A 246 10.98 -32.95 26.91
CA ALA A 246 11.61 -33.90 26.01
C ALA A 246 12.69 -34.77 26.71
N VAL A 247 13.08 -34.44 27.95
CA VAL A 247 14.06 -35.13 28.75
C VAL A 247 13.42 -35.95 29.89
N ALA A 248 12.12 -35.81 30.14
CA ALA A 248 11.30 -36.58 31.05
C ALA A 248 10.51 -37.69 30.35
#